data_0322990a1a746d9164e59a1c72210512
#
_entry.id   0322990a1a746d9164e59a1c72210512
#
_cell.length_a   1.000
_cell.length_b   1.000
_cell.length_c   1.000
_cell.angle_alpha   90.00
_cell.angle_beta   90.00
_cell.angle_gamma   90.00
#
_symmetry.space_group_name_H-M   'P 1'
#
loop_
_entity.id
_entity.type
_entity.pdbx_description
1 polymer ?
#
loop_
_entity_poly.entity_id
_entity_poly.type
_entity_poly.pdbx_seq_one_letter_code
_entity_poly.pdbx_strand_id
1 'polypeptide(L)'
;MTEPITIGVDHGYAAMKTAHCSFPSGLAEYEHEPYTQKNVLCYDGKYYVVGSGRQPLQKDKTADENYYLLTLAAIAKEIAYRNAPTTTPVILAAGLPLTSFGREKKAFRAYLLREGKPVSFSYEGISYETSVQDVKLFPQGYAAILQHSDLLNEPSVILADIGGWTVDIMRLDNRIPYAASCRSLELGMIRCLDEIAEQVRRSLNLSLT
;
A
#
# COMPACT_ATOMS: atom_id res chain seq x y z
N MET A 1 -26.83 11.29 -5.34
CA MET A 1 -25.63 10.42 -5.39
C MET A 1 -24.58 11.06 -4.52
N THR A 2 -23.97 10.32 -3.60
CA THR A 2 -22.91 10.83 -2.74
C THR A 2 -21.67 11.13 -3.59
N GLU A 3 -21.03 12.28 -3.39
CA GLU A 3 -19.77 12.59 -4.08
C GLU A 3 -18.68 11.60 -3.68
N PRO A 4 -17.84 11.15 -4.64
CA PRO A 4 -16.75 10.23 -4.32
C PRO A 4 -15.68 10.92 -3.46
N ILE A 5 -15.13 10.19 -2.51
CA ILE A 5 -13.96 10.63 -1.74
C ILE A 5 -12.68 10.11 -2.37
N THR A 6 -11.64 10.94 -2.38
CA THR A 6 -10.31 10.49 -2.83
C THR A 6 -9.53 9.93 -1.65
N ILE A 7 -9.01 8.71 -1.82
CA ILE A 7 -8.17 8.01 -0.84
C ILE A 7 -6.81 7.73 -1.47
N GLY A 8 -5.75 8.32 -0.89
CA GLY A 8 -4.37 7.96 -1.21
C GLY A 8 -4.01 6.66 -0.49
N VAL A 9 -3.50 5.67 -1.21
CA VAL A 9 -3.09 4.39 -0.66
C VAL A 9 -1.66 4.06 -1.10
N ASP A 10 -0.75 3.97 -0.15
CA ASP A 10 0.57 3.39 -0.36
C ASP A 10 0.52 1.89 -0.06
N HIS A 11 0.63 1.09 -1.10
CA HIS A 11 0.67 -0.37 -1.05
C HIS A 11 2.10 -0.84 -0.72
N GLY A 12 2.55 -0.52 0.49
CA GLY A 12 3.87 -0.90 0.96
C GLY A 12 3.98 -2.40 1.24
N TYR A 13 5.18 -2.93 1.12
CA TYR A 13 5.45 -4.34 1.44
C TYR A 13 5.32 -4.63 2.94
N ALA A 14 5.82 -3.74 3.79
CA ALA A 14 5.74 -3.89 5.24
C ALA A 14 4.41 -3.38 5.81
N ALA A 15 3.88 -2.30 5.26
CA ALA A 15 2.66 -1.68 5.74
C ALA A 15 1.87 -1.02 4.63
N MET A 16 0.55 -1.13 4.70
CA MET A 16 -0.39 -0.27 3.99
C MET A 16 -0.48 1.07 4.69
N LYS A 17 -0.48 2.15 3.94
CA LYS A 17 -0.61 3.51 4.49
C LYS A 17 -1.61 4.32 3.70
N THR A 18 -2.37 5.15 4.41
CA THR A 18 -3.24 6.17 3.83
C THR A 18 -2.92 7.52 4.50
N ALA A 19 -3.70 8.54 4.22
CA ALA A 19 -3.53 9.85 4.86
C ALA A 19 -3.74 9.78 6.39
N HIS A 20 -4.61 8.88 6.89
CA HIS A 20 -5.03 8.86 8.29
C HIS A 20 -4.78 7.53 8.99
N CYS A 21 -4.39 6.48 8.30
CA CYS A 21 -4.12 5.19 8.91
C CYS A 21 -2.89 4.49 8.33
N SER A 22 -2.28 3.66 9.17
CA SER A 22 -1.21 2.74 8.77
C SER A 22 -1.42 1.41 9.49
N PHE A 23 -1.23 0.31 8.76
CA PHE A 23 -1.35 -1.04 9.33
C PHE A 23 -0.43 -2.01 8.56
N PRO A 24 0.05 -3.10 9.22
CA PRO A 24 0.91 -4.07 8.56
C PRO A 24 0.23 -4.70 7.33
N SER A 25 0.99 -4.96 6.27
CA SER A 25 0.48 -5.58 5.03
C SER A 25 0.24 -7.08 5.16
N GLY A 26 0.27 -7.64 6.38
CA GLY A 26 -0.08 -9.04 6.63
C GLY A 26 -1.57 -9.32 6.43
N LEU A 27 -1.89 -10.54 6.01
CA LEU A 27 -3.26 -11.00 5.82
C LEU A 27 -3.31 -12.51 6.10
N ALA A 28 -4.13 -12.91 7.05
CA ALA A 28 -4.37 -14.32 7.37
C ALA A 28 -5.82 -14.69 7.04
N GLU A 29 -6.02 -15.69 6.18
CA GLU A 29 -7.33 -16.22 5.81
C GLU A 29 -7.82 -17.22 6.87
N TYR A 30 -9.13 -17.18 7.17
CA TYR A 30 -9.83 -18.07 8.08
C TYR A 30 -11.09 -18.63 7.42
N GLU A 31 -11.35 -19.91 7.59
CA GLU A 31 -12.57 -20.56 7.08
C GLU A 31 -13.81 -20.21 7.90
N HIS A 32 -13.62 -19.84 9.18
CA HIS A 32 -14.69 -19.49 10.10
C HIS A 32 -14.45 -18.12 10.71
N GLU A 33 -15.53 -17.50 11.19
CA GLU A 33 -15.47 -16.20 11.84
C GLU A 33 -14.51 -16.23 13.03
N PRO A 34 -13.49 -15.33 13.06
CA PRO A 34 -12.57 -15.23 14.18
C PRO A 34 -13.27 -14.80 15.46
N TYR A 35 -12.73 -15.23 16.61
CA TYR A 35 -13.29 -14.89 17.93
C TYR A 35 -13.39 -13.37 18.19
N THR A 36 -12.54 -12.57 17.58
CA THR A 36 -12.52 -11.10 17.71
C THR A 36 -12.84 -10.45 16.37
N GLN A 37 -13.63 -9.38 16.41
CA GLN A 37 -13.97 -8.58 15.22
C GLN A 37 -12.86 -7.60 14.83
N LYS A 38 -11.88 -7.36 15.70
CA LYS A 38 -10.82 -6.37 15.46
C LYS A 38 -9.96 -6.75 14.26
N ASN A 39 -9.83 -5.84 13.31
CA ASN A 39 -9.11 -6.00 12.05
C ASN A 39 -9.64 -7.15 11.16
N VAL A 40 -10.85 -7.63 11.38
CA VAL A 40 -11.44 -8.68 10.57
C VAL A 40 -12.15 -8.07 9.36
N LEU A 41 -11.71 -8.47 8.18
CA LEU A 41 -12.38 -8.23 6.90
C LEU A 41 -13.16 -9.49 6.51
N CYS A 42 -14.44 -9.36 6.21
CA CYS A 42 -15.21 -10.43 5.58
C CYS A 42 -15.51 -10.03 4.13
N TYR A 43 -15.10 -10.85 3.20
CA TYR A 43 -15.29 -10.65 1.77
C TYR A 43 -15.52 -11.99 1.07
N ASP A 44 -16.53 -12.04 0.21
CA ASP A 44 -16.91 -13.24 -0.56
C ASP A 44 -17.06 -14.51 0.31
N GLY A 45 -17.68 -14.33 1.49
CA GLY A 45 -17.95 -15.42 2.44
C GLY A 45 -16.73 -15.93 3.22
N LYS A 46 -15.56 -15.30 3.08
CA LYS A 46 -14.32 -15.63 3.79
C LYS A 46 -13.94 -14.56 4.76
N TYR A 47 -13.20 -14.95 5.78
CA TYR A 47 -12.70 -14.04 6.82
C TYR A 47 -11.19 -13.86 6.70
N TYR A 48 -10.73 -12.62 6.85
CA TYR A 48 -9.33 -12.25 6.77
C TYR A 48 -8.94 -11.37 7.96
N VAL A 49 -7.91 -11.74 8.69
CA VAL A 49 -7.36 -10.89 9.74
C VAL A 49 -6.27 -10.02 9.15
N VAL A 50 -6.58 -8.74 9.02
CA VAL A 50 -5.70 -7.72 8.46
C VAL A 50 -4.60 -7.34 9.46
N GLY A 51 -3.36 -7.23 9.00
CA GLY A 51 -2.20 -6.96 9.84
C GLY A 51 -1.60 -8.18 10.51
N SER A 52 -2.09 -9.39 10.20
CA SER A 52 -1.58 -10.66 10.72
C SER A 52 -0.54 -11.26 9.77
N GLY A 53 0.63 -11.60 10.32
CA GLY A 53 1.72 -12.16 9.53
C GLY A 53 2.40 -11.17 8.58
N ARG A 54 3.11 -11.69 7.60
CA ARG A 54 3.73 -10.94 6.51
C ARG A 54 3.27 -11.49 5.17
N GLN A 55 3.07 -10.62 4.18
CA GLN A 55 2.86 -11.06 2.80
C GLN A 55 4.10 -11.79 2.29
N PRO A 56 3.91 -12.88 1.51
CA PRO A 56 5.01 -13.45 0.76
C PRO A 56 5.59 -12.40 -0.18
N LEU A 57 6.88 -12.52 -0.46
CA LEU A 57 7.57 -11.59 -1.36
C LEU A 57 7.03 -11.76 -2.77
N GLN A 58 6.30 -10.79 -3.25
CA GLN A 58 5.73 -10.81 -4.59
C GLN A 58 6.24 -9.61 -5.39
N LYS A 59 6.82 -9.90 -6.56
CA LYS A 59 7.24 -8.86 -7.52
C LYS A 59 6.05 -8.22 -8.21
N ASP A 60 4.92 -8.93 -8.30
CA ASP A 60 3.68 -8.46 -8.91
C ASP A 60 2.59 -8.36 -7.85
N LYS A 61 2.15 -7.13 -7.58
CA LYS A 61 1.08 -6.84 -6.62
C LYS A 61 -0.31 -7.33 -7.06
N THR A 62 -0.43 -7.79 -8.30
CA THR A 62 -1.68 -8.30 -8.87
C THR A 62 -1.72 -9.83 -8.96
N ALA A 63 -0.69 -10.52 -8.43
CA ALA A 63 -0.56 -11.97 -8.53
C ALA A 63 -1.63 -12.74 -7.74
N ASP A 64 -2.17 -12.12 -6.68
CA ASP A 64 -3.27 -12.65 -5.87
C ASP A 64 -4.23 -11.54 -5.43
N GLU A 65 -5.22 -11.87 -4.61
CA GLU A 65 -6.21 -10.92 -4.10
C GLU A 65 -5.73 -10.12 -2.87
N ASN A 66 -4.56 -10.41 -2.32
CA ASN A 66 -4.14 -9.89 -1.03
C ASN A 66 -4.10 -8.36 -0.97
N TYR A 67 -3.48 -7.71 -1.97
CA TYR A 67 -3.44 -6.24 -2.01
C TYR A 67 -4.81 -5.62 -2.27
N TYR A 68 -5.72 -6.32 -2.95
CA TYR A 68 -7.09 -5.86 -3.10
C TYR A 68 -7.85 -5.91 -1.77
N LEU A 69 -7.74 -7.01 -1.03
CA LEU A 69 -8.35 -7.17 0.30
C LEU A 69 -7.79 -6.14 1.30
N LEU A 70 -6.48 -5.90 1.29
CA LEU A 70 -5.85 -4.84 2.08
C LEU A 70 -6.35 -3.44 1.67
N THR A 71 -6.67 -3.23 0.38
CA THR A 71 -7.26 -1.97 -0.10
C THR A 71 -8.68 -1.80 0.41
N LEU A 72 -9.51 -2.86 0.45
CA LEU A 72 -10.84 -2.79 1.06
C LEU A 72 -10.77 -2.39 2.54
N ALA A 73 -9.83 -2.96 3.29
CA ALA A 73 -9.59 -2.56 4.69
C ALA A 73 -9.14 -1.09 4.81
N ALA A 74 -8.28 -0.61 3.91
CA ALA A 74 -7.85 0.79 3.86
C ALA A 74 -9.03 1.73 3.56
N ILE A 75 -9.90 1.36 2.61
CA ILE A 75 -11.13 2.09 2.29
C ILE A 75 -12.05 2.16 3.50
N ALA A 76 -12.30 1.04 4.18
CA ALA A 76 -13.14 1.01 5.38
C ALA A 76 -12.61 1.94 6.48
N LYS A 77 -11.29 1.87 6.76
CA LYS A 77 -10.64 2.73 7.76
C LYS A 77 -10.74 4.22 7.40
N GLU A 78 -10.56 4.59 6.14
CA GLU A 78 -10.68 5.99 5.70
C GLU A 78 -12.12 6.50 5.74
N ILE A 79 -13.09 5.69 5.33
CA ILE A 79 -14.52 6.02 5.43
C ILE A 79 -14.90 6.24 6.90
N ALA A 80 -14.49 5.34 7.79
CA ALA A 80 -14.76 5.44 9.22
C ALA A 80 -14.08 6.67 9.84
N TYR A 81 -12.80 6.93 9.54
CA TYR A 81 -12.08 8.11 10.04
C TYR A 81 -12.75 9.42 9.62
N ARG A 82 -13.25 9.51 8.40
CA ARG A 82 -13.93 10.69 7.85
C ARG A 82 -15.39 10.80 8.27
N ASN A 83 -15.92 9.83 9.02
CA ASN A 83 -17.34 9.71 9.33
C ASN A 83 -18.24 9.77 8.08
N ALA A 84 -17.75 9.23 6.96
CA ALA A 84 -18.50 9.18 5.70
C ALA A 84 -19.47 7.98 5.71
N PRO A 85 -20.57 8.03 4.94
CA PRO A 85 -21.47 6.89 4.78
C PRO A 85 -20.75 5.66 4.25
N THR A 86 -21.10 4.46 4.74
CA THR A 86 -20.48 3.20 4.31
C THR A 86 -20.74 2.84 2.84
N THR A 87 -21.61 3.61 2.18
CA THR A 87 -21.95 3.51 0.76
C THR A 87 -21.22 4.55 -0.11
N THR A 88 -20.28 5.31 0.48
CA THR A 88 -19.57 6.37 -0.25
C THR A 88 -18.67 5.79 -1.33
N PRO A 89 -18.83 6.21 -2.61
CA PRO A 89 -17.92 5.81 -3.68
C PRO A 89 -16.52 6.39 -3.46
N VAL A 90 -15.50 5.75 -4.00
CA VAL A 90 -14.10 6.17 -3.80
C VAL A 90 -13.36 6.33 -5.11
N ILE A 91 -12.41 7.27 -5.12
CA ILE A 91 -11.35 7.38 -6.12
C ILE A 91 -10.05 7.02 -5.43
N LEU A 92 -9.32 6.04 -5.93
CA LEU A 92 -8.04 5.65 -5.37
C LEU A 92 -6.89 6.41 -6.04
N ALA A 93 -5.96 6.93 -5.23
CA ALA A 93 -4.67 7.41 -5.68
C ALA A 93 -3.59 6.46 -5.13
N ALA A 94 -2.93 5.70 -6.01
CA ALA A 94 -2.00 4.65 -5.58
C ALA A 94 -0.63 4.81 -6.23
N GLY A 95 0.40 4.30 -5.56
CA GLY A 95 1.79 4.39 -6.01
C GLY A 95 2.32 3.07 -6.57
N LEU A 96 3.14 3.16 -7.61
CA LEU A 96 3.98 2.08 -8.12
C LEU A 96 5.44 2.52 -8.20
N PRO A 97 6.42 1.61 -8.00
CA PRO A 97 7.81 1.93 -8.22
C PRO A 97 8.05 2.48 -9.63
N LEU A 98 8.84 3.55 -9.77
CA LEU A 98 9.07 4.18 -11.07
C LEU A 98 9.69 3.19 -12.09
N THR A 99 10.55 2.30 -11.60
CA THR A 99 11.24 1.29 -12.43
C THR A 99 10.29 0.27 -13.08
N SER A 100 9.15 0.01 -12.45
CA SER A 100 8.12 -0.91 -12.96
C SER A 100 6.86 -0.21 -13.47
N PHE A 101 6.72 1.09 -13.24
CA PHE A 101 5.51 1.87 -13.50
C PHE A 101 4.93 1.67 -14.90
N GLY A 102 5.77 1.76 -15.93
CA GLY A 102 5.33 1.60 -17.33
C GLY A 102 4.73 0.23 -17.60
N ARG A 103 5.32 -0.82 -17.02
CA ARG A 103 4.92 -2.22 -17.21
C ARG A 103 3.66 -2.56 -16.43
N GLU A 104 3.54 -2.09 -15.18
CA GLU A 104 2.54 -2.58 -14.23
C GLU A 104 1.29 -1.71 -14.15
N LYS A 105 1.37 -0.44 -14.55
CA LYS A 105 0.28 0.54 -14.34
C LYS A 105 -1.08 0.09 -14.89
N LYS A 106 -1.14 -0.56 -16.05
CA LYS A 106 -2.42 -1.00 -16.64
C LYS A 106 -3.05 -2.15 -15.86
N ALA A 107 -2.24 -3.15 -15.50
CA ALA A 107 -2.70 -4.31 -14.73
C ALA A 107 -3.13 -3.88 -13.32
N PHE A 108 -2.30 -3.10 -12.64
CA PHE A 108 -2.60 -2.64 -11.29
C PHE A 108 -3.83 -1.72 -11.22
N ARG A 109 -4.00 -0.85 -12.22
CA ARG A 109 -5.23 -0.04 -12.32
C ARG A 109 -6.47 -0.91 -12.47
N ALA A 110 -6.45 -1.88 -13.38
CA ALA A 110 -7.58 -2.79 -13.60
C ALA A 110 -7.87 -3.64 -12.35
N TYR A 111 -6.82 -4.13 -11.68
CA TYR A 111 -6.88 -4.91 -10.47
C TYR A 111 -7.59 -4.15 -9.32
N LEU A 112 -7.29 -2.88 -9.11
CA LEU A 112 -7.92 -2.08 -8.07
C LEU A 112 -9.32 -1.57 -8.48
N LEU A 113 -9.54 -1.27 -9.77
CA LEU A 113 -10.78 -0.69 -10.26
C LEU A 113 -11.94 -1.69 -10.27
N ARG A 114 -11.68 -2.98 -10.52
CA ARG A 114 -12.72 -4.02 -10.62
C ARG A 114 -13.89 -3.61 -11.52
N GLU A 115 -13.58 -2.99 -12.67
CA GLU A 115 -14.58 -2.48 -13.64
C GLU A 115 -15.52 -1.42 -13.05
N GLY A 116 -15.20 -0.83 -11.92
CA GLY A 116 -16.07 0.15 -11.24
C GLY A 116 -17.35 -0.45 -10.63
N LYS A 117 -17.42 -1.78 -10.53
CA LYS A 117 -18.57 -2.46 -9.96
C LYS A 117 -18.68 -2.20 -8.45
N PRO A 118 -19.90 -2.12 -7.90
CA PRO A 118 -20.09 -2.12 -6.46
C PRO A 118 -19.48 -3.36 -5.82
N VAL A 119 -18.88 -3.17 -4.66
CA VAL A 119 -18.31 -4.24 -3.81
C VAL A 119 -18.96 -4.17 -2.44
N SER A 120 -19.41 -5.33 -1.96
CA SER A 120 -19.95 -5.51 -0.62
C SER A 120 -18.96 -6.30 0.23
N PHE A 121 -18.64 -5.79 1.40
CA PHE A 121 -17.78 -6.45 2.38
C PHE A 121 -18.10 -5.93 3.77
N SER A 122 -17.60 -6.59 4.82
CA SER A 122 -17.62 -6.02 6.15
C SER A 122 -16.21 -5.88 6.71
N TYR A 123 -16.01 -4.86 7.53
CA TYR A 123 -14.77 -4.64 8.24
C TYR A 123 -15.07 -4.27 9.70
N GLU A 124 -14.49 -5.04 10.64
CA GLU A 124 -14.76 -4.89 12.08
C GLU A 124 -16.25 -4.92 12.43
N GLY A 125 -17.01 -5.80 11.75
CA GLY A 125 -18.46 -5.96 11.94
C GLY A 125 -19.33 -4.89 11.26
N ILE A 126 -18.73 -3.88 10.64
CA ILE A 126 -19.47 -2.83 9.91
C ILE A 126 -19.56 -3.23 8.43
N SER A 127 -20.78 -3.20 7.88
CA SER A 127 -21.01 -3.50 6.45
C SER A 127 -20.78 -2.27 5.58
N TYR A 128 -20.09 -2.49 4.46
CA TYR A 128 -19.79 -1.49 3.42
C TYR A 128 -20.35 -1.97 2.08
N GLU A 129 -20.89 -1.04 1.32
CA GLU A 129 -21.28 -1.24 -0.08
C GLU A 129 -20.78 -0.03 -0.87
N THR A 130 -19.61 -0.13 -1.45
CA THR A 130 -18.94 0.98 -2.13
C THR A 130 -18.51 0.59 -3.54
N SER A 131 -17.97 1.54 -4.30
CA SER A 131 -17.36 1.26 -5.59
C SER A 131 -16.11 2.11 -5.79
N VAL A 132 -15.11 1.54 -6.44
CA VAL A 132 -13.94 2.28 -6.90
C VAL A 132 -14.29 2.87 -8.27
N GLN A 133 -14.56 4.17 -8.34
CA GLN A 133 -14.98 4.83 -9.57
C GLN A 133 -13.82 5.14 -10.50
N ASP A 134 -12.63 5.44 -9.93
CA ASP A 134 -11.41 5.65 -10.70
C ASP A 134 -10.18 5.28 -9.86
N VAL A 135 -9.10 4.96 -10.57
CA VAL A 135 -7.78 4.69 -9.97
C VAL A 135 -6.74 5.55 -10.68
N LYS A 136 -6.14 6.47 -9.96
CA LYS A 136 -5.03 7.32 -10.42
C LYS A 136 -3.72 6.76 -9.89
N LEU A 137 -2.78 6.48 -10.78
CA LEU A 137 -1.49 5.91 -10.43
C LEU A 137 -0.37 6.93 -10.58
N PHE A 138 0.51 6.95 -9.59
CA PHE A 138 1.67 7.84 -9.51
C PHE A 138 2.95 7.02 -9.25
N PRO A 139 4.12 7.50 -9.67
CA PRO A 139 5.37 6.93 -9.18
C PRO A 139 5.48 7.09 -7.66
N GLN A 140 5.86 6.01 -6.95
CA GLN A 140 6.11 6.06 -5.50
C GLN A 140 7.17 7.10 -5.18
N GLY A 141 7.02 7.78 -4.03
CA GLY A 141 7.90 8.87 -3.63
C GLY A 141 7.67 10.20 -4.36
N TYR A 142 7.16 10.20 -5.59
CA TYR A 142 6.94 11.44 -6.35
C TYR A 142 5.94 12.38 -5.66
N ALA A 143 4.90 11.83 -5.06
CA ALA A 143 3.91 12.62 -4.32
C ALA A 143 4.52 13.36 -3.11
N ALA A 144 5.54 12.81 -2.47
CA ALA A 144 6.24 13.45 -1.36
C ALA A 144 6.99 14.72 -1.83
N ILE A 145 7.63 14.67 -3.01
CA ILE A 145 8.32 15.83 -3.57
C ILE A 145 7.35 16.95 -3.93
N LEU A 146 6.14 16.62 -4.39
CA LEU A 146 5.13 17.64 -4.75
C LEU A 146 4.69 18.49 -3.56
N GLN A 147 4.83 17.98 -2.33
CA GLN A 147 4.55 18.73 -1.11
C GLN A 147 5.70 19.67 -0.71
N HIS A 148 6.87 19.51 -1.31
CA HIS A 148 8.09 20.30 -1.07
C HIS A 148 8.45 21.08 -2.32
N SER A 149 7.63 22.09 -2.65
CA SER A 149 7.79 22.89 -3.86
C SER A 149 9.13 23.65 -3.94
N ASP A 150 9.74 23.93 -2.79
CA ASP A 150 11.09 24.50 -2.66
C ASP A 150 12.15 23.57 -3.26
N LEU A 151 12.08 22.26 -2.99
CA LEU A 151 12.99 21.27 -3.58
C LEU A 151 12.83 21.16 -5.09
N LEU A 152 11.63 21.39 -5.62
CA LEU A 152 11.38 21.37 -7.06
C LEU A 152 12.02 22.55 -7.81
N ASN A 153 12.50 23.58 -7.11
CA ASN A 153 13.23 24.69 -7.71
C ASN A 153 14.73 24.38 -7.89
N GLU A 154 15.23 23.34 -7.26
CA GLU A 154 16.61 22.89 -7.44
C GLU A 154 16.81 22.27 -8.83
N PRO A 155 17.96 22.49 -9.49
CA PRO A 155 18.25 21.94 -10.81
C PRO A 155 18.24 20.40 -10.85
N SER A 156 18.62 19.77 -9.73
CA SER A 156 18.64 18.32 -9.59
C SER A 156 18.29 17.92 -8.16
N VAL A 157 17.38 16.97 -8.02
CA VAL A 157 16.95 16.43 -6.71
C VAL A 157 17.05 14.90 -6.76
N ILE A 158 17.56 14.31 -5.68
CA ILE A 158 17.54 12.86 -5.47
C ILE A 158 16.55 12.57 -4.36
N LEU A 159 15.60 11.69 -4.66
CA LEU A 159 14.68 11.11 -3.70
C LEU A 159 15.09 9.67 -3.42
N ALA A 160 15.20 9.31 -2.14
CA ALA A 160 15.35 7.92 -1.70
C ALA A 160 14.12 7.54 -0.86
N ASP A 161 13.28 6.66 -1.40
CA ASP A 161 12.15 6.07 -0.68
C ASP A 161 12.61 4.76 -0.03
N ILE A 162 12.79 4.78 1.29
CA ILE A 162 13.27 3.63 2.07
C ILE A 162 12.06 2.84 2.55
N GLY A 163 11.67 1.84 1.78
CA GLY A 163 10.58 0.95 2.09
C GLY A 163 10.97 -0.23 2.99
N GLY A 164 10.00 -1.11 3.25
CA GLY A 164 10.25 -2.36 4.00
C GLY A 164 11.16 -3.32 3.25
N TRP A 165 10.94 -3.49 1.96
CA TRP A 165 11.71 -4.42 1.11
C TRP A 165 12.70 -3.72 0.18
N THR A 166 12.29 -2.65 -0.48
CA THR A 166 13.11 -1.90 -1.44
C THR A 166 13.52 -0.54 -0.91
N VAL A 167 14.62 -0.04 -1.45
CA VAL A 167 14.97 1.37 -1.48
C VAL A 167 14.83 1.82 -2.94
N ASP A 168 13.86 2.69 -3.19
CA ASP A 168 13.61 3.23 -4.52
C ASP A 168 14.28 4.61 -4.64
N ILE A 169 15.23 4.73 -5.57
CA ILE A 169 15.97 5.96 -5.81
C ILE A 169 15.46 6.58 -7.10
N MET A 170 15.03 7.83 -7.02
CA MET A 170 14.60 8.64 -8.15
C MET A 170 15.44 9.91 -8.21
N ARG A 171 16.02 10.20 -9.38
CA ARG A 171 16.61 11.49 -9.67
C ARG A 171 15.66 12.29 -10.55
N LEU A 172 15.45 13.55 -10.19
CA LEU A 172 14.76 14.54 -11.01
C LEU A 172 15.76 15.58 -11.46
N ASP A 173 15.76 15.88 -12.74
CA ASP A 173 16.50 17.00 -13.33
C ASP A 173 15.47 18.00 -13.88
N ASN A 174 15.50 19.23 -13.40
CA ASN A 174 14.51 20.27 -13.75
C ASN A 174 13.05 19.76 -13.59
N ARG A 175 12.74 19.12 -12.47
CA ARG A 175 11.41 18.55 -12.12
C ARG A 175 11.01 17.31 -12.92
N ILE A 176 11.85 16.81 -13.82
CA ILE A 176 11.55 15.67 -14.67
C ILE A 176 12.33 14.46 -14.17
N PRO A 177 11.66 13.31 -13.89
CA PRO A 177 12.37 12.08 -13.51
C PRO A 177 13.33 11.63 -14.62
N TYR A 178 14.61 11.45 -14.25
CA TYR A 178 15.63 10.93 -15.15
C TYR A 178 15.66 9.40 -15.05
N ALA A 179 14.89 8.74 -15.91
CA ALA A 179 14.63 7.31 -15.84
C ALA A 179 15.91 6.43 -15.83
N ALA A 180 16.97 6.84 -16.54
CA ALA A 180 18.21 6.07 -16.60
C ALA A 180 18.95 5.99 -15.26
N SER A 181 18.73 6.92 -14.34
CA SER A 181 19.36 6.94 -13.00
C SER A 181 18.44 6.44 -11.89
N CYS A 182 17.16 6.12 -12.21
CA CYS A 182 16.27 5.54 -11.22
C CYS A 182 16.62 4.08 -10.95
N ARG A 183 16.58 3.69 -9.68
CA ARG A 183 16.94 2.35 -9.21
C ARG A 183 15.93 1.88 -8.15
N SER A 184 15.67 0.59 -8.15
CA SER A 184 14.98 -0.12 -7.06
C SER A 184 15.95 -1.17 -6.54
N LEU A 185 16.34 -1.03 -5.28
CA LEU A 185 17.32 -1.90 -4.63
C LEU A 185 16.61 -2.72 -3.56
N GLU A 186 16.84 -4.03 -3.52
CA GLU A 186 16.31 -4.93 -2.49
C GLU A 186 17.12 -4.79 -1.18
N LEU A 187 17.17 -3.56 -0.65
CA LEU A 187 17.94 -3.16 0.54
C LEU A 187 17.07 -2.43 1.57
N GLY A 188 15.77 -2.75 1.61
CA GLY A 188 14.83 -2.12 2.54
C GLY A 188 15.08 -2.47 4.01
N MET A 189 14.28 -1.85 4.90
CA MET A 189 14.43 -1.93 6.35
C MET A 189 14.36 -3.36 6.90
N ILE A 190 13.58 -4.27 6.29
CA ILE A 190 13.48 -5.66 6.74
C ILE A 190 14.84 -6.34 6.65
N ARG A 191 15.51 -6.21 5.51
CA ARG A 191 16.84 -6.78 5.32
C ARG A 191 17.88 -6.18 6.26
N CYS A 192 17.82 -4.87 6.49
CA CYS A 192 18.69 -4.19 7.45
C CYS A 192 18.51 -4.77 8.86
N LEU A 193 17.27 -4.98 9.30
CA LEU A 193 16.97 -5.57 10.61
C LEU A 193 17.43 -7.03 10.71
N ASP A 194 17.25 -7.82 9.66
CA ASP A 194 17.71 -9.21 9.60
C ASP A 194 19.25 -9.29 9.69
N GLU A 195 19.98 -8.40 9.01
CA GLU A 195 21.42 -8.32 9.09
C GLU A 195 21.91 -7.89 10.48
N ILE A 196 21.22 -6.93 11.12
CA ILE A 196 21.52 -6.52 12.52
C ILE A 196 21.30 -7.69 13.48
N ALA A 197 20.15 -8.39 13.37
CA ALA A 197 19.85 -9.54 14.21
C ALA A 197 20.91 -10.63 14.08
N GLU A 198 21.38 -10.91 12.85
CA GLU A 198 22.43 -11.87 12.60
C GLU A 198 23.79 -11.43 13.17
N GLN A 199 24.15 -10.15 13.07
CA GLN A 199 25.37 -9.62 13.67
C GLN A 199 25.34 -9.71 15.19
N VAL A 200 24.21 -9.37 15.83
CA VAL A 200 24.01 -9.50 17.28
C VAL A 200 24.14 -10.96 17.70
N ARG A 201 23.52 -11.88 16.99
CA ARG A 201 23.62 -13.31 17.23
C ARG A 201 25.06 -13.79 17.18
N ARG A 202 25.84 -13.40 16.17
CA ARG A 202 27.24 -13.80 16.00
C ARG A 202 28.17 -13.19 17.03
N SER A 203 27.97 -11.90 17.36
CA SER A 203 28.90 -11.16 18.20
C SER A 203 28.62 -11.33 19.68
N LEU A 204 27.37 -11.44 20.09
CA LEU A 204 26.91 -11.44 21.47
C LEU A 204 26.24 -12.75 21.90
N ASN A 205 26.08 -13.70 20.96
CA ASN A 205 25.33 -14.95 21.17
C ASN A 205 23.91 -14.74 21.72
N LEU A 206 23.27 -13.63 21.33
CA LEU A 206 21.91 -13.26 21.70
C LEU A 206 20.98 -13.42 20.48
N SER A 207 19.75 -13.90 20.74
CA SER A 207 18.68 -13.93 19.73
C SER A 207 17.76 -12.73 19.94
N LEU A 208 17.61 -11.90 18.92
CA LEU A 208 16.59 -10.86 18.89
C LEU A 208 15.29 -11.47 18.33
N THR A 209 14.21 -11.33 19.09
CA THR A 209 12.85 -11.79 18.74
C THR A 209 12.00 -10.61 18.30
#